data_5b6871f44f5aa208b15f1ca3429cceb7
#
_entry.id   5b6871f44f5aa208b15f1ca3429cceb7
#
_cell.length_a   1.000
_cell.length_b   1.000
_cell.length_c   1.000
_cell.angle_alpha   90.00
_cell.angle_beta   90.00
_cell.angle_gamma   90.00
#
_symmetry.space_group_name_H-M   'P 1'
#
loop_
_entity.id
_entity.type
_entity.pdbx_description
1 polymer ?
#
loop_
_entity_poly.entity_id
_entity_poly.type
_entity_poly.pdbx_seq_one_letter_code
_entity_poly.pdbx_strand_id
1 'polypeptide(L)'
;MFKARRRAAAIVIVSIAAIVGNAVILAQGGAPQAVARTPDGQPDIQGIWGTDADAADMETGLPDNETATLQGQTVDRSKERSLVIDPPDRRIPYQPWAQQRRMSIPTFRRGETSRGKPATVRDVRPRTFCLHGTPRNMTTDFQVVQTPDEVILMWEFNHAYRTIRLGNTPALPDTVKLAMGDSRGRWDGNTLVVETSNINDWDWFDYTGTFHSDRTTLLERFTVVDAKTIDYRATVTDPVVFTRPWTYGFQLRRTRMAGDGYEFLEHACVEGERGVDALLTEPK
;
A
#
# COMPACT_ATOMS: atom_id res chain seq x y z
N MET A 1 18.53 -70.22 -75.68
CA MET A 1 19.63 -70.08 -74.74
C MET A 1 19.75 -68.63 -74.38
N PHE A 2 19.13 -68.18 -73.26
CA PHE A 2 19.35 -66.84 -72.77
C PHE A 2 19.37 -66.92 -71.23
N LYS A 3 20.56 -66.62 -70.64
CA LYS A 3 20.75 -66.56 -69.22
C LYS A 3 20.23 -65.27 -68.65
N ALA A 4 19.24 -65.34 -67.79
CA ALA A 4 18.76 -64.17 -67.01
C ALA A 4 19.69 -63.94 -65.82
N ARG A 5 20.31 -62.77 -65.76
CA ARG A 5 21.04 -62.26 -64.58
C ARG A 5 20.09 -61.60 -63.62
N ARG A 6 19.93 -62.18 -62.43
CA ARG A 6 19.21 -61.53 -61.33
C ARG A 6 20.15 -60.46 -60.66
N ARG A 7 19.69 -59.23 -60.72
CA ARG A 7 20.35 -58.16 -59.96
C ARG A 7 19.64 -58.10 -58.56
N ALA A 8 20.41 -58.32 -57.53
CA ALA A 8 19.94 -58.07 -56.16
C ALA A 8 20.00 -56.57 -55.87
N ALA A 9 18.86 -56.01 -55.52
CA ALA A 9 18.78 -54.63 -55.03
C ALA A 9 18.96 -54.65 -53.50
N ALA A 10 20.00 -53.98 -53.00
CA ALA A 10 20.21 -53.77 -51.60
C ALA A 10 19.34 -52.59 -51.15
N ILE A 11 18.39 -52.82 -50.26
CA ILE A 11 17.59 -51.78 -49.59
C ILE A 11 18.42 -51.29 -48.41
N VAL A 12 18.89 -50.07 -48.53
CA VAL A 12 19.49 -49.31 -47.41
C VAL A 12 18.36 -48.68 -46.57
N ILE A 13 18.11 -49.22 -45.39
CA ILE A 13 17.17 -48.61 -44.44
C ILE A 13 17.97 -47.50 -43.67
N VAL A 14 17.67 -46.26 -44.01
CA VAL A 14 18.17 -45.12 -43.24
C VAL A 14 17.20 -44.88 -42.07
N SER A 15 17.64 -45.28 -40.87
CA SER A 15 16.91 -44.98 -39.63
C SER A 15 17.14 -43.53 -39.24
N ILE A 16 16.13 -42.68 -39.44
CA ILE A 16 16.15 -41.31 -38.92
C ILE A 16 15.75 -41.38 -37.45
N ALA A 17 16.69 -41.26 -36.55
CA ALA A 17 16.47 -41.03 -35.12
C ALA A 17 16.00 -39.57 -34.94
N ALA A 18 14.73 -39.38 -34.68
CA ALA A 18 14.18 -38.08 -34.27
C ALA A 18 14.64 -37.79 -32.84
N ILE A 19 15.63 -36.93 -32.71
CA ILE A 19 16.00 -36.35 -31.44
C ILE A 19 14.93 -35.30 -31.09
N VAL A 20 13.98 -35.67 -30.22
CA VAL A 20 13.07 -34.71 -29.60
C VAL A 20 13.87 -33.94 -28.56
N GLY A 21 14.45 -32.84 -28.98
CA GLY A 21 15.06 -31.88 -28.05
C GLY A 21 13.98 -31.20 -27.22
N ASN A 22 13.85 -31.57 -25.96
CA ASN A 22 13.11 -30.77 -25.01
C ASN A 22 13.83 -29.41 -24.86
N ALA A 23 13.38 -28.42 -25.61
CA ALA A 23 13.74 -27.04 -25.37
C ALA A 23 13.09 -26.62 -24.03
N VAL A 24 13.86 -26.71 -22.95
CA VAL A 24 13.52 -26.03 -21.71
C VAL A 24 13.54 -24.54 -22.03
N ILE A 25 12.37 -23.96 -22.21
CA ILE A 25 12.20 -22.50 -22.25
C ILE A 25 12.51 -22.04 -20.83
N LEU A 26 13.78 -21.71 -20.56
CA LEU A 26 14.15 -20.89 -19.42
C LEU A 26 13.44 -19.55 -19.66
N ALA A 27 12.38 -19.30 -18.91
CA ALA A 27 11.82 -17.97 -18.79
C ALA A 27 13.01 -17.07 -18.41
N GLN A 28 13.45 -16.23 -19.33
CA GLN A 28 14.44 -15.20 -19.06
C GLN A 28 13.74 -14.22 -18.12
N GLY A 29 13.85 -14.44 -16.82
CA GLY A 29 13.68 -13.39 -15.84
C GLY A 29 14.69 -12.33 -16.23
N GLY A 30 14.21 -11.22 -16.81
CA GLY A 30 15.08 -10.10 -17.18
C GLY A 30 15.90 -9.73 -15.95
N ALA A 31 17.20 -9.48 -16.13
CA ALA A 31 18.06 -8.98 -15.07
C ALA A 31 17.33 -7.79 -14.37
N PRO A 32 17.41 -7.66 -13.05
CA PRO A 32 16.80 -6.56 -12.34
C PRO A 32 17.21 -5.24 -13.03
N GLN A 33 16.23 -4.49 -13.52
CA GLN A 33 16.50 -3.25 -14.23
C GLN A 33 17.20 -2.31 -13.24
N ALA A 34 18.35 -1.80 -13.58
CA ALA A 34 19.11 -0.92 -12.70
C ALA A 34 18.24 0.25 -12.23
N VAL A 35 18.29 0.55 -10.96
CA VAL A 35 17.56 1.68 -10.38
C VAL A 35 18.10 2.98 -10.99
N ALA A 36 17.25 3.72 -11.68
CA ALA A 36 17.59 5.03 -12.22
C ALA A 36 18.00 5.99 -11.08
N ARG A 37 18.85 6.97 -11.39
CA ARG A 37 19.32 7.95 -10.44
C ARG A 37 19.01 9.36 -10.92
N THR A 38 18.69 10.23 -9.99
CA THR A 38 18.60 11.67 -10.21
C THR A 38 20.01 12.26 -10.45
N PRO A 39 20.14 13.49 -10.97
CA PRO A 39 21.43 14.13 -11.19
C PRO A 39 22.31 14.24 -9.94
N ASP A 40 21.70 14.31 -8.75
CA ASP A 40 22.37 14.34 -7.45
C ASP A 40 22.67 12.95 -6.88
N GLY A 41 22.39 11.88 -7.67
CA GLY A 41 22.79 10.49 -7.37
C GLY A 41 21.81 9.71 -6.49
N GLN A 42 20.69 10.27 -6.08
CA GLN A 42 19.64 9.59 -5.33
C GLN A 42 18.87 8.61 -6.25
N PRO A 43 18.29 7.51 -5.74
CA PRO A 43 17.35 6.70 -6.51
C PRO A 43 16.20 7.56 -7.05
N ASP A 44 15.92 7.46 -8.34
CA ASP A 44 14.82 8.21 -8.98
C ASP A 44 13.48 7.51 -8.77
N ILE A 45 12.69 8.05 -7.86
CA ILE A 45 11.33 7.60 -7.56
C ILE A 45 10.25 8.54 -8.08
N GLN A 46 10.58 9.50 -8.94
CA GLN A 46 9.60 10.40 -9.52
C GLN A 46 8.60 9.66 -10.40
N GLY A 47 7.37 10.15 -10.48
CA GLY A 47 6.30 9.57 -11.27
C GLY A 47 5.05 9.28 -10.44
N ILE A 48 4.12 8.52 -11.02
CA ILE A 48 2.84 8.18 -10.38
C ILE A 48 2.90 6.74 -9.90
N TRP A 49 2.55 6.56 -8.65
CA TRP A 49 2.59 5.30 -7.94
C TRP A 49 1.22 4.95 -7.38
N GLY A 50 0.92 3.67 -7.38
CA GLY A 50 -0.29 3.11 -6.78
C GLY A 50 0.00 1.78 -6.10
N THR A 51 -1.01 1.18 -5.50
CA THR A 51 -0.91 -0.12 -4.84
C THR A 51 -2.19 -0.92 -5.01
N ASP A 52 -2.06 -2.24 -5.14
CA ASP A 52 -3.18 -3.19 -5.10
C ASP A 52 -3.54 -3.58 -3.64
N ALA A 53 -2.82 -3.05 -2.65
CA ALA A 53 -3.07 -3.35 -1.25
C ALA A 53 -4.44 -2.82 -0.81
N ASP A 54 -5.28 -3.70 -0.27
CA ASP A 54 -6.56 -3.27 0.31
C ASP A 54 -6.32 -2.39 1.53
N ALA A 55 -6.84 -1.18 1.44
CA ALA A 55 -6.79 -0.22 2.53
C ALA A 55 -7.91 -0.39 3.55
N ALA A 56 -8.88 -1.22 3.24
CA ALA A 56 -10.10 -1.28 4.02
C ALA A 56 -9.84 -1.86 5.42
N ASP A 57 -8.96 -2.85 5.52
CA ASP A 57 -8.63 -3.51 6.78
C ASP A 57 -7.20 -4.04 6.74
N MET A 58 -6.39 -3.64 7.70
CA MET A 58 -4.98 -4.07 7.78
C MET A 58 -4.83 -5.53 8.22
N GLU A 59 -5.83 -6.08 8.90
CA GLU A 59 -5.87 -7.47 9.38
C GLU A 59 -6.72 -8.39 8.48
N THR A 60 -6.98 -8.00 7.23
CA THR A 60 -7.69 -8.82 6.23
C THR A 60 -7.07 -10.22 6.07
N GLY A 61 -7.89 -11.22 5.80
CA GLY A 61 -7.44 -12.60 5.59
C GLY A 61 -7.10 -13.37 6.86
N LEU A 62 -7.44 -12.86 8.04
CA LEU A 62 -7.40 -13.61 9.29
C LEU A 62 -8.71 -14.38 9.51
N PRO A 63 -8.69 -15.53 10.23
CA PRO A 63 -9.85 -16.43 10.38
C PRO A 63 -11.14 -15.78 10.88
N ASP A 64 -11.04 -14.75 11.72
CA ASP A 64 -12.16 -13.98 12.23
C ASP A 64 -12.58 -12.81 11.32
N ASN A 65 -11.92 -12.65 10.16
CA ASN A 65 -12.11 -11.58 9.21
C ASN A 65 -12.14 -12.06 7.74
N GLU A 66 -12.40 -13.36 7.54
CA GLU A 66 -12.40 -14.00 6.22
C GLU A 66 -13.62 -13.66 5.38
N THR A 67 -14.70 -13.23 6.01
CA THR A 67 -15.93 -12.87 5.31
C THR A 67 -16.36 -11.47 5.67
N ALA A 68 -16.86 -10.75 4.68
CA ALA A 68 -17.53 -9.46 4.88
C ALA A 68 -18.85 -9.47 4.13
N THR A 69 -19.89 -8.88 4.70
CA THR A 69 -21.15 -8.68 3.99
C THR A 69 -21.08 -7.32 3.29
N LEU A 70 -21.07 -7.29 1.98
CA LEU A 70 -21.04 -6.07 1.16
C LEU A 70 -22.36 -5.96 0.40
N GLN A 71 -23.14 -4.90 0.68
CA GLN A 71 -24.44 -4.66 0.01
C GLN A 71 -25.37 -5.89 0.10
N GLY A 72 -25.40 -6.56 1.26
CA GLY A 72 -26.22 -7.76 1.48
C GLY A 72 -25.64 -9.06 0.90
N GLN A 73 -24.47 -9.02 0.28
CA GLN A 73 -23.76 -10.21 -0.21
C GLN A 73 -22.57 -10.53 0.68
N THR A 74 -22.43 -11.77 1.07
CA THR A 74 -21.22 -12.24 1.78
C THR A 74 -20.08 -12.40 0.79
N VAL A 75 -18.98 -11.69 1.03
CA VAL A 75 -17.76 -11.72 0.23
C VAL A 75 -16.71 -12.53 0.97
N ASP A 76 -16.15 -13.52 0.31
CA ASP A 76 -15.02 -14.31 0.80
C ASP A 76 -13.73 -13.49 0.68
N ARG A 77 -13.09 -13.21 1.81
CA ARG A 77 -11.84 -12.46 1.93
C ARG A 77 -10.65 -13.33 2.33
N SER A 78 -10.85 -14.64 2.39
CA SER A 78 -9.81 -15.59 2.81
C SER A 78 -8.55 -15.55 1.95
N LYS A 79 -8.67 -15.06 0.70
CA LYS A 79 -7.56 -14.90 -0.25
C LYS A 79 -6.81 -13.57 -0.10
N GLU A 80 -7.37 -12.62 0.61
CA GLU A 80 -6.72 -11.33 0.85
C GLU A 80 -5.60 -11.53 1.89
N ARG A 81 -4.51 -10.80 1.73
CA ARG A 81 -3.39 -10.88 2.66
C ARG A 81 -3.45 -9.73 3.65
N SER A 82 -3.29 -10.06 4.94
CA SER A 82 -3.04 -9.05 5.95
C SER A 82 -1.83 -8.20 5.56
N LEU A 83 -1.95 -6.88 5.74
CA LEU A 83 -0.83 -5.95 5.55
C LEU A 83 0.15 -6.01 6.73
N VAL A 84 -0.29 -6.50 7.88
CA VAL A 84 0.57 -6.66 9.07
C VAL A 84 1.58 -7.78 8.81
N ILE A 85 2.87 -7.46 8.92
CA ILE A 85 3.99 -8.40 8.72
C ILE A 85 4.75 -8.72 10.01
N ASP A 86 4.66 -7.84 11.00
CA ASP A 86 5.10 -8.08 12.37
C ASP A 86 4.05 -7.50 13.32
N PRO A 87 3.53 -8.30 14.26
CA PRO A 87 3.92 -9.63 14.71
C PRO A 87 3.60 -10.77 13.71
N PRO A 88 4.22 -11.97 13.89
CA PRO A 88 4.04 -13.10 12.98
C PRO A 88 2.60 -13.64 12.90
N ASP A 89 1.79 -13.46 13.95
CA ASP A 89 0.37 -13.81 13.96
C ASP A 89 -0.48 -12.81 13.15
N ARG A 90 0.14 -11.74 12.64
CA ARG A 90 -0.47 -10.70 11.81
C ARG A 90 -1.58 -9.92 12.51
N ARG A 91 -1.59 -9.92 13.84
CA ARG A 91 -2.51 -9.16 14.67
C ARG A 91 -1.87 -7.86 15.14
N ILE A 92 -2.63 -6.78 15.08
CA ILE A 92 -2.19 -5.50 15.65
C ILE A 92 -2.20 -5.62 17.18
N PRO A 93 -1.08 -5.34 17.85
CA PRO A 93 -0.93 -5.61 19.29
C PRO A 93 -1.55 -4.51 20.16
N TYR A 94 -2.87 -4.37 20.13
CA TYR A 94 -3.59 -3.35 20.91
C TYR A 94 -3.44 -3.54 22.42
N GLN A 95 -3.44 -2.43 23.14
CA GLN A 95 -3.77 -2.43 24.57
C GLN A 95 -5.21 -2.95 24.77
N PRO A 96 -5.53 -3.63 25.88
CA PRO A 96 -6.88 -4.18 26.10
C PRO A 96 -8.01 -3.15 25.95
N TRP A 97 -7.82 -1.94 26.49
CA TRP A 97 -8.79 -0.87 26.35
C TRP A 97 -8.92 -0.38 24.88
N ALA A 98 -7.81 -0.33 24.16
CA ALA A 98 -7.80 0.12 22.77
C ALA A 98 -8.45 -0.90 21.85
N GLN A 99 -8.24 -2.20 22.09
CA GLN A 99 -8.96 -3.26 21.39
C GLN A 99 -10.47 -3.15 21.64
N GLN A 100 -10.90 -2.94 22.88
CA GLN A 100 -12.31 -2.74 23.19
C GLN A 100 -12.88 -1.51 22.48
N ARG A 101 -12.14 -0.40 22.48
CA ARG A 101 -12.52 0.83 21.76
C ARG A 101 -12.64 0.58 20.25
N ARG A 102 -11.65 -0.05 19.63
CA ARG A 102 -11.70 -0.40 18.19
C ARG A 102 -12.95 -1.24 17.86
N MET A 103 -13.27 -2.22 18.69
CA MET A 103 -14.45 -3.08 18.49
C MET A 103 -15.76 -2.33 18.65
N SER A 104 -15.80 -1.20 19.34
CA SER A 104 -16.99 -0.35 19.50
C SER A 104 -17.16 0.68 18.39
N ILE A 105 -16.13 0.96 17.60
CA ILE A 105 -16.20 1.91 16.47
C ILE A 105 -17.06 1.29 15.37
N PRO A 106 -18.15 1.96 14.93
CA PRO A 106 -18.90 1.54 13.76
C PRO A 106 -18.02 1.58 12.52
N THR A 107 -17.96 0.49 11.77
CA THR A 107 -17.18 0.43 10.55
C THR A 107 -18.09 0.54 9.34
N PHE A 108 -17.79 1.47 8.45
CA PHE A 108 -18.51 1.65 7.19
C PHE A 108 -17.67 1.04 6.06
N ARG A 109 -18.16 -0.03 5.46
CA ARG A 109 -17.72 -0.49 4.16
C ARG A 109 -18.84 -0.24 3.16
N ARG A 110 -18.72 0.78 2.31
CA ARG A 110 -19.59 1.05 1.15
C ARG A 110 -21.05 0.55 1.33
N GLY A 111 -21.77 1.09 2.31
CA GLY A 111 -23.17 0.73 2.57
C GLY A 111 -23.39 -0.29 3.68
N GLU A 112 -22.34 -0.72 4.39
CA GLU A 112 -22.47 -1.56 5.58
C GLU A 112 -22.20 -0.81 6.86
N THR A 113 -23.11 -0.94 7.78
CA THR A 113 -22.87 -0.70 9.21
C THR A 113 -22.61 -2.05 9.85
N SER A 114 -21.38 -2.52 9.82
CA SER A 114 -21.06 -3.82 10.41
C SER A 114 -21.14 -3.83 11.94
N ARG A 115 -21.09 -2.66 12.58
CA ARG A 115 -21.03 -2.52 14.05
C ARG A 115 -21.95 -1.43 14.61
N GLY A 116 -23.06 -1.12 13.94
CA GLY A 116 -24.01 -0.12 14.42
C GLY A 116 -23.76 1.30 13.88
N LYS A 117 -24.48 2.27 14.43
CA LYS A 117 -24.37 3.68 14.04
C LYS A 117 -23.30 4.39 14.87
N PRO A 118 -22.56 5.38 14.29
CA PRO A 118 -21.65 6.21 15.06
C PRO A 118 -22.42 7.02 16.11
N ALA A 119 -21.94 7.02 17.34
CA ALA A 119 -22.53 7.79 18.42
C ALA A 119 -22.08 9.26 18.38
N THR A 120 -20.89 9.49 17.85
CA THR A 120 -20.27 10.82 17.78
C THR A 120 -19.51 10.99 16.46
N VAL A 121 -19.18 12.22 16.12
CA VAL A 121 -18.34 12.55 14.97
C VAL A 121 -16.96 11.88 15.04
N ARG A 122 -16.46 11.57 16.24
CA ARG A 122 -15.19 10.85 16.42
C ARG A 122 -15.29 9.34 16.12
N ASP A 123 -16.49 8.82 15.90
CA ASP A 123 -16.71 7.45 15.47
C ASP A 123 -16.82 7.35 13.94
N VAL A 124 -16.69 8.47 13.25
CA VAL A 124 -16.66 8.56 11.78
C VAL A 124 -15.24 8.91 11.35
N ARG A 125 -14.74 8.21 10.35
CA ARG A 125 -13.40 8.47 9.84
C ARG A 125 -13.28 9.91 9.32
N PRO A 126 -12.28 10.70 9.73
CA PRO A 126 -12.11 12.09 9.32
C PRO A 126 -12.07 12.33 7.82
N ARG A 127 -11.59 11.35 7.05
CA ARG A 127 -11.63 11.39 5.58
C ARG A 127 -13.05 11.60 5.02
N THR A 128 -14.10 11.16 5.73
CA THR A 128 -15.50 11.40 5.37
C THR A 128 -15.84 12.89 5.43
N PHE A 129 -15.10 13.67 6.21
CA PHE A 129 -15.24 15.13 6.33
C PHE A 129 -14.22 15.89 5.48
N CYS A 130 -13.69 15.31 4.43
CA CYS A 130 -12.67 15.89 3.57
C CYS A 130 -11.35 16.21 4.30
N LEU A 131 -11.12 15.66 5.47
CA LEU A 131 -9.87 15.81 6.18
C LEU A 131 -8.82 14.80 5.67
N HIS A 132 -7.56 15.22 5.70
CA HIS A 132 -6.44 14.39 5.26
C HIS A 132 -6.25 13.20 6.20
N GLY A 133 -5.91 12.08 5.60
CA GLY A 133 -5.56 10.87 6.34
C GLY A 133 -4.14 10.89 6.89
N THR A 134 -3.78 9.80 7.56
CA THR A 134 -2.42 9.55 8.04
C THR A 134 -1.44 9.30 6.89
N PRO A 135 -0.12 9.32 7.13
CA PRO A 135 0.90 8.96 6.15
C PRO A 135 0.67 7.60 5.47
N ARG A 136 -0.02 6.66 6.12
CA ARG A 136 -0.38 5.35 5.56
C ARG A 136 -1.32 5.45 4.35
N ASN A 137 -1.97 6.56 4.13
CA ASN A 137 -3.07 6.68 3.16
C ASN A 137 -2.58 6.72 1.69
N MET A 138 -1.75 5.76 1.30
CA MET A 138 -1.21 5.56 -0.06
C MET A 138 -2.04 4.59 -0.90
N THR A 139 -3.36 4.58 -0.73
CA THR A 139 -4.26 3.60 -1.34
C THR A 139 -4.91 4.08 -2.64
N THR A 140 -4.70 5.34 -2.98
CA THR A 140 -5.02 5.91 -4.29
C THR A 140 -3.71 6.27 -4.98
N ASP A 141 -3.76 6.47 -6.28
CA ASP A 141 -2.61 6.93 -7.03
C ASP A 141 -2.10 8.26 -6.46
N PHE A 142 -0.79 8.39 -6.39
CA PHE A 142 -0.11 9.59 -5.94
C PHE A 142 1.12 9.87 -6.80
N GLN A 143 1.40 11.14 -6.99
CA GLN A 143 2.59 11.61 -7.66
C GLN A 143 3.73 11.79 -6.67
N VAL A 144 4.92 11.36 -7.04
CA VAL A 144 6.16 11.66 -6.34
C VAL A 144 6.93 12.74 -7.12
N VAL A 145 7.24 13.83 -6.44
CA VAL A 145 8.17 14.87 -6.90
C VAL A 145 9.39 14.80 -5.99
N GLN A 146 10.58 14.84 -6.60
CA GLN A 146 11.84 14.70 -5.89
C GLN A 146 12.78 15.84 -6.23
N THR A 147 13.34 16.43 -5.18
CA THR A 147 14.43 17.42 -5.26
C THR A 147 15.62 16.91 -4.44
N PRO A 148 16.79 17.54 -4.48
CA PRO A 148 17.91 17.17 -3.62
C PRO A 148 17.58 17.18 -2.11
N ASP A 149 16.67 18.07 -1.70
CA ASP A 149 16.38 18.35 -0.29
C ASP A 149 15.03 17.81 0.19
N GLU A 150 14.16 17.39 -0.74
CA GLU A 150 12.78 16.97 -0.39
C GLU A 150 12.26 15.88 -1.32
N VAL A 151 11.40 15.03 -0.76
CA VAL A 151 10.52 14.13 -1.50
C VAL A 151 9.09 14.52 -1.16
N ILE A 152 8.30 14.86 -2.16
CA ILE A 152 6.91 15.30 -2.00
C ILE A 152 5.99 14.22 -2.58
N LEU A 153 5.07 13.72 -1.76
CA LEU A 153 3.99 12.83 -2.18
C LEU A 153 2.72 13.65 -2.32
N MET A 154 2.08 13.59 -3.48
CA MET A 154 0.86 14.36 -3.81
C MET A 154 -0.22 13.40 -4.24
N TRP A 155 -1.40 13.45 -3.61
CA TRP A 155 -2.54 12.61 -3.93
C TRP A 155 -3.61 13.39 -4.70
N GLU A 156 -4.28 12.72 -5.64
CA GLU A 156 -5.47 13.28 -6.29
C GLU A 156 -6.58 13.53 -5.28
N PHE A 157 -6.69 12.66 -4.28
CA PHE A 157 -7.74 12.72 -3.29
C PHE A 157 -7.47 13.83 -2.26
N ASN A 158 -8.44 14.76 -2.15
CA ASN A 158 -8.45 15.88 -1.18
C ASN A 158 -7.23 16.81 -1.29
N HIS A 159 -6.57 16.91 -2.45
CA HIS A 159 -5.34 17.69 -2.60
C HIS A 159 -4.30 17.40 -1.52
N ALA A 160 -4.31 16.20 -0.97
CA ALA A 160 -3.41 15.81 0.08
C ALA A 160 -1.97 15.85 -0.44
N TYR A 161 -1.09 16.38 0.35
CA TYR A 161 0.34 16.30 0.07
C TYR A 161 1.12 16.04 1.36
N ARG A 162 2.29 15.46 1.22
CA ARG A 162 3.21 15.20 2.30
C ARG A 162 4.62 15.51 1.84
N THR A 163 5.30 16.38 2.56
CA THR A 163 6.70 16.69 2.33
C THR A 163 7.58 15.90 3.28
N ILE A 164 8.52 15.15 2.72
CA ILE A 164 9.58 14.45 3.44
C ILE A 164 10.84 15.26 3.25
N ARG A 165 11.29 15.96 4.28
CA ARG A 165 12.50 16.77 4.22
C ARG A 165 13.73 15.89 4.36
N LEU A 166 14.68 16.04 3.44
CA LEU A 166 15.95 15.32 3.47
C LEU A 166 17.02 16.16 4.22
N GLY A 167 18.01 15.45 4.74
CA GLY A 167 19.10 16.11 5.45
C GLY A 167 18.79 16.45 6.91
N ASN A 168 19.55 17.37 7.48
CA ASN A 168 19.55 17.64 8.93
C ASN A 168 18.59 18.78 9.31
N THR A 169 17.31 18.62 9.01
CA THR A 169 16.29 19.61 9.33
C THR A 169 15.80 19.43 10.78
N PRO A 170 15.72 20.48 11.60
CA PRO A 170 15.19 20.39 12.96
C PRO A 170 13.76 19.86 12.98
N ALA A 171 13.45 19.05 14.02
CA ALA A 171 12.09 18.59 14.28
C ALA A 171 11.18 19.76 14.68
N LEU A 172 9.90 19.65 14.35
CA LEU A 172 8.90 20.53 14.91
C LEU A 172 8.74 20.30 16.41
N PRO A 173 8.40 21.33 17.20
CA PRO A 173 8.06 21.13 18.61
C PRO A 173 6.92 20.12 18.79
N ASP A 174 6.95 19.34 19.86
CA ASP A 174 5.93 18.31 20.16
C ASP A 174 4.51 18.86 20.29
N THR A 175 4.38 20.16 20.53
CA THR A 175 3.09 20.86 20.61
C THR A 175 2.42 21.08 19.26
N VAL A 176 3.17 20.96 18.17
CA VAL A 176 2.63 21.06 16.80
C VAL A 176 2.23 19.69 16.33
N LYS A 177 0.94 19.49 16.04
CA LYS A 177 0.39 18.22 15.54
C LYS A 177 -0.22 18.42 14.16
N LEU A 178 0.17 17.58 13.21
CA LEU A 178 -0.23 17.64 11.80
C LEU A 178 -0.89 16.33 11.40
N ALA A 179 -1.81 16.36 10.43
CA ALA A 179 -2.46 15.16 9.93
C ALA A 179 -1.45 14.17 9.32
N MET A 180 -0.52 14.66 8.49
CA MET A 180 0.54 13.86 7.89
C MET A 180 1.84 13.80 8.73
N GLY A 181 1.84 14.43 9.92
CA GLY A 181 3.01 14.50 10.77
C GLY A 181 4.15 15.35 10.21
N ASP A 182 5.26 15.38 10.94
CA ASP A 182 6.55 15.95 10.53
C ASP A 182 7.47 14.83 10.04
N SER A 183 7.72 14.78 8.73
CA SER A 183 8.46 13.71 8.08
C SER A 183 9.86 14.15 7.70
N ARG A 184 10.85 13.37 8.13
CA ARG A 184 12.26 13.60 7.83
C ARG A 184 12.86 12.33 7.27
N GLY A 185 13.55 12.46 6.14
CA GLY A 185 14.07 11.33 5.39
C GLY A 185 15.57 11.36 5.21
N ARG A 186 16.13 10.19 4.95
CA ARG A 186 17.48 10.01 4.44
C ARG A 186 17.53 8.83 3.49
N TRP A 187 18.42 8.90 2.53
CA TRP A 187 18.71 7.76 1.68
C TRP A 187 19.73 6.82 2.35
N ASP A 188 19.44 5.54 2.31
CA ASP A 188 20.30 4.43 2.72
C ASP A 188 20.38 3.44 1.54
N GLY A 189 21.37 3.62 0.68
CA GLY A 189 21.47 2.91 -0.59
C GLY A 189 20.27 3.16 -1.50
N ASN A 190 19.45 2.14 -1.72
CA ASN A 190 18.24 2.23 -2.52
C ASN A 190 16.97 2.36 -1.64
N THR A 191 17.10 2.65 -0.37
CA THR A 191 15.99 2.80 0.57
C THR A 191 15.90 4.25 1.06
N LEU A 192 14.75 4.89 0.83
CA LEU A 192 14.40 6.11 1.54
C LEU A 192 13.85 5.71 2.91
N VAL A 193 14.59 6.05 3.97
CA VAL A 193 14.20 5.85 5.36
C VAL A 193 13.58 7.14 5.86
N VAL A 194 12.33 7.06 6.36
CA VAL A 194 11.57 8.23 6.82
C VAL A 194 11.15 8.03 8.27
N GLU A 195 11.46 9.01 9.10
CA GLU A 195 10.98 9.11 10.46
C GLU A 195 9.89 10.18 10.51
N THR A 196 8.69 9.80 10.96
CA THR A 196 7.55 10.70 11.08
C THR A 196 7.07 10.76 12.50
N SER A 197 7.01 11.96 13.04
CA SER A 197 6.48 12.29 14.35
C SER A 197 5.39 13.35 14.25
N ASN A 198 4.89 13.84 15.38
CA ASN A 198 3.94 14.96 15.42
C ASN A 198 2.64 14.71 14.65
N ILE A 199 2.22 13.44 14.53
CA ILE A 199 0.95 13.06 13.94
C ILE A 199 -0.17 13.39 14.93
N ASN A 200 -1.27 14.00 14.47
CA ASN A 200 -2.45 14.19 15.31
C ASN A 200 -3.25 12.87 15.45
N ASP A 201 -4.19 12.80 16.37
CA ASP A 201 -5.00 11.61 16.67
C ASP A 201 -6.35 11.56 15.90
N TRP A 202 -6.46 12.27 14.79
CA TRP A 202 -7.76 12.48 14.13
C TRP A 202 -8.15 11.37 13.19
N ASP A 203 -7.21 10.74 12.49
CA ASP A 203 -7.54 9.72 11.49
C ASP A 203 -7.17 8.30 11.96
N TRP A 204 -7.55 7.32 11.15
CA TRP A 204 -7.28 5.90 11.35
C TRP A 204 -6.38 5.38 10.24
N PHE A 205 -5.63 4.33 10.54
CA PHE A 205 -4.79 3.68 9.53
C PHE A 205 -5.60 2.95 8.46
N ASP A 206 -6.86 2.58 8.74
CA ASP A 206 -7.74 1.86 7.82
C ASP A 206 -9.22 2.24 7.99
N TYR A 207 -10.11 1.56 7.27
CA TYR A 207 -11.56 1.79 7.37
C TYR A 207 -12.23 1.04 8.53
N THR A 208 -11.52 0.16 9.22
CA THR A 208 -12.07 -0.65 10.31
C THR A 208 -11.81 -0.07 11.70
N GLY A 209 -11.28 1.14 11.75
CA GLY A 209 -11.08 1.86 13.00
C GLY A 209 -9.75 1.55 13.68
N THR A 210 -8.71 1.26 12.92
CA THR A 210 -7.35 1.15 13.44
C THR A 210 -6.83 2.54 13.79
N PHE A 211 -7.27 3.03 14.94
CA PHE A 211 -6.92 4.36 15.44
C PHE A 211 -5.55 4.37 16.11
N HIS A 212 -5.07 5.57 16.35
CA HIS A 212 -3.81 5.84 17.05
C HIS A 212 -3.93 7.08 17.92
N SER A 213 -2.93 7.32 18.77
CA SER A 213 -2.84 8.54 19.57
C SER A 213 -1.90 9.57 18.92
N ASP A 214 -1.85 10.76 19.50
CA ASP A 214 -0.90 11.82 19.13
C ASP A 214 0.56 11.53 19.57
N ARG A 215 0.79 10.36 20.20
CA ARG A 215 2.13 9.84 20.54
C ARG A 215 2.67 8.89 19.47
N THR A 216 1.91 8.70 18.40
CA THR A 216 2.33 7.85 17.29
C THR A 216 3.56 8.41 16.59
N THR A 217 4.49 7.51 16.33
CA THR A 217 5.62 7.73 15.41
C THR A 217 5.68 6.61 14.38
N LEU A 218 6.17 6.93 13.19
CA LEU A 218 6.38 5.97 12.11
C LEU A 218 7.85 5.93 11.74
N LEU A 219 8.37 4.72 11.54
CA LEU A 219 9.63 4.49 10.84
C LEU A 219 9.29 3.77 9.52
N GLU A 220 9.44 4.49 8.41
CA GLU A 220 9.05 4.02 7.10
C GLU A 220 10.27 3.72 6.24
N ARG A 221 10.15 2.74 5.37
CA ARG A 221 11.17 2.33 4.42
C ARG A 221 10.56 2.16 3.04
N PHE A 222 10.99 2.97 2.11
CA PHE A 222 10.65 2.88 0.69
C PHE A 222 11.85 2.28 -0.02
N THR A 223 11.89 0.97 -0.18
CA THR A 223 13.01 0.27 -0.83
C THR A 223 12.73 0.12 -2.31
N VAL A 224 13.50 0.80 -3.14
CA VAL A 224 13.41 0.70 -4.60
C VAL A 224 13.96 -0.65 -5.03
N VAL A 225 13.07 -1.55 -5.46
CA VAL A 225 13.40 -2.90 -5.92
C VAL A 225 13.86 -2.87 -7.38
N ASP A 226 13.12 -2.16 -8.21
CA ASP A 226 13.40 -1.93 -9.62
C ASP A 226 12.72 -0.63 -10.09
N ALA A 227 12.81 -0.32 -11.39
CA ALA A 227 12.24 0.89 -11.97
C ALA A 227 10.72 1.07 -11.79
N LYS A 228 10.00 -0.01 -11.43
CA LYS A 228 8.53 -0.04 -11.35
C LYS A 228 8.00 -0.48 -9.99
N THR A 229 8.88 -0.84 -9.05
CA THR A 229 8.48 -1.46 -7.79
C THR A 229 9.22 -0.84 -6.61
N ILE A 230 8.47 -0.40 -5.61
CA ILE A 230 8.97 -0.04 -4.29
C ILE A 230 8.35 -1.00 -3.27
N ASP A 231 9.17 -1.69 -2.46
CA ASP A 231 8.74 -2.39 -1.26
C ASP A 231 8.59 -1.37 -0.13
N TYR A 232 7.37 -1.13 0.30
CA TYR A 232 7.06 -0.20 1.37
C TYR A 232 6.81 -0.93 2.66
N ARG A 233 7.46 -0.49 3.73
CA ARG A 233 7.24 -0.97 5.10
C ARG A 233 7.19 0.19 6.06
N ALA A 234 6.29 0.10 7.05
CA ALA A 234 6.20 1.07 8.12
C ALA A 234 6.07 0.38 9.48
N THR A 235 6.91 0.76 10.40
CA THR A 235 6.82 0.36 11.80
C THR A 235 6.11 1.47 12.57
N VAL A 236 5.01 1.13 13.21
CA VAL A 236 4.20 2.00 14.04
C VAL A 236 4.63 1.83 15.49
N THR A 237 4.92 2.93 16.15
CA THR A 237 5.17 2.96 17.60
C THR A 237 4.18 3.92 18.24
N ASP A 238 3.35 3.43 19.13
CA ASP A 238 2.40 4.21 19.92
C ASP A 238 2.18 3.51 21.27
N PRO A 239 2.90 3.91 22.33
CA PRO A 239 2.83 3.24 23.62
C PRO A 239 1.50 3.42 24.35
N VAL A 240 0.65 4.33 23.89
CA VAL A 240 -0.69 4.57 24.45
C VAL A 240 -1.67 3.52 23.93
N VAL A 241 -1.64 3.26 22.62
CA VAL A 241 -2.63 2.41 21.93
C VAL A 241 -2.17 0.96 21.79
N PHE A 242 -0.87 0.74 21.60
CA PHE A 242 -0.30 -0.58 21.35
C PHE A 242 0.63 -1.06 22.48
N THR A 243 0.67 -2.37 22.70
CA THR A 243 1.53 -2.99 23.72
C THR A 243 3.00 -3.07 23.28
N ARG A 244 3.26 -2.99 21.98
CA ARG A 244 4.60 -2.97 21.35
C ARG A 244 4.54 -2.34 19.97
N PRO A 245 5.67 -1.95 19.38
CA PRO A 245 5.71 -1.61 17.95
C PRO A 245 5.24 -2.76 17.06
N TRP A 246 4.65 -2.43 15.93
CA TRP A 246 4.22 -3.38 14.92
C TRP A 246 4.50 -2.84 13.51
N THR A 247 4.60 -3.73 12.53
CA THR A 247 5.00 -3.35 11.17
C THR A 247 3.97 -3.84 10.15
N TYR A 248 3.63 -2.99 9.22
CA TYR A 248 2.85 -3.35 8.03
C TYR A 248 3.65 -3.03 6.76
N GLY A 249 3.25 -3.63 5.64
CA GLY A 249 3.91 -3.37 4.38
C GLY A 249 3.12 -3.87 3.18
N PHE A 250 3.44 -3.28 2.03
CA PHE A 250 2.88 -3.62 0.73
C PHE A 250 3.81 -3.13 -0.39
N GLN A 251 3.52 -3.51 -1.63
CA GLN A 251 4.26 -3.02 -2.77
C GLN A 251 3.56 -1.82 -3.40
N LEU A 252 4.35 -0.81 -3.74
CA LEU A 252 3.96 0.27 -4.62
C LEU A 252 4.39 -0.09 -6.03
N ARG A 253 3.51 0.18 -6.99
CA ARG A 253 3.76 -0.01 -8.42
C ARG A 253 3.75 1.33 -9.11
N ARG A 254 4.76 1.59 -9.94
CA ARG A 254 4.76 2.76 -10.80
C ARG A 254 3.72 2.55 -11.90
N THR A 255 2.63 3.27 -11.83
CA THR A 255 1.51 3.16 -12.78
C THR A 255 1.76 3.97 -14.04
N ARG A 256 2.47 5.10 -13.90
CA ARG A 256 2.80 6.01 -15.01
C ARG A 256 4.15 6.70 -14.79
N MET A 257 4.78 7.07 -15.89
CA MET A 257 5.99 7.91 -15.88
C MET A 257 5.61 9.39 -16.01
N ALA A 258 6.43 10.26 -15.47
CA ALA A 258 6.29 11.69 -15.75
C ALA A 258 6.39 11.92 -17.28
N GLY A 259 5.40 12.57 -17.87
CA GLY A 259 5.38 12.85 -19.31
C GLY A 259 4.55 11.88 -20.18
N ASP A 260 3.93 10.84 -19.61
CA ASP A 260 3.05 9.93 -20.37
C ASP A 260 1.70 10.56 -20.79
N GLY A 261 1.56 11.87 -20.68
CA GLY A 261 0.33 12.58 -21.00
C GLY A 261 -0.80 12.34 -19.99
N TYR A 262 -0.50 11.75 -18.85
CA TYR A 262 -1.46 11.66 -17.77
C TYR A 262 -1.59 13.01 -17.07
N GLU A 263 -2.80 13.49 -17.01
CA GLU A 263 -3.15 14.66 -16.22
C GLU A 263 -3.56 14.19 -14.82
N PHE A 264 -2.85 14.67 -13.81
CA PHE A 264 -3.16 14.38 -12.42
C PHE A 264 -4.47 15.06 -12.06
N LEU A 265 -5.49 14.26 -11.80
CA LEU A 265 -6.85 14.77 -11.62
C LEU A 265 -7.05 15.31 -10.21
N GLU A 266 -7.88 16.33 -10.13
CA GLU A 266 -8.35 16.85 -8.86
C GLU A 266 -9.59 16.07 -8.42
N HIS A 267 -9.46 15.30 -7.34
CA HIS A 267 -10.61 14.71 -6.68
C HIS A 267 -11.03 15.65 -5.54
N ALA A 268 -11.86 16.63 -5.89
CA ALA A 268 -12.39 17.56 -4.91
C ALA A 268 -13.40 16.86 -4.01
N CYS A 269 -13.15 16.88 -2.72
CA CYS A 269 -14.14 16.52 -1.72
C CYS A 269 -15.06 17.72 -1.50
N VAL A 270 -16.36 17.51 -1.54
CA VAL A 270 -17.34 18.59 -1.38
C VAL A 270 -17.65 18.77 0.09
N GLU A 271 -17.26 19.90 0.66
CA GLU A 271 -17.69 20.28 1.99
C GLU A 271 -19.22 20.41 2.03
N GLY A 272 -19.84 19.86 3.09
CA GLY A 272 -21.29 19.87 3.26
C GLY A 272 -22.02 18.73 2.55
N GLU A 273 -21.33 17.65 2.21
CA GLU A 273 -21.99 16.44 1.77
C GLU A 273 -22.98 15.94 2.85
N ARG A 274 -24.26 15.87 2.46
CA ARG A 274 -25.35 15.45 3.37
C ARG A 274 -25.25 13.98 3.82
N GLY A 275 -24.36 13.21 3.23
CA GLY A 275 -24.09 11.84 3.63
C GLY A 275 -23.62 11.71 5.07
N VAL A 276 -22.88 12.70 5.58
CA VAL A 276 -22.43 12.72 6.99
C VAL A 276 -23.59 12.96 7.94
N ASP A 277 -24.48 13.89 7.62
CA ASP A 277 -25.67 14.13 8.43
C ASP A 277 -26.58 12.89 8.50
N ALA A 278 -26.69 12.15 7.39
CA ALA A 278 -27.44 10.89 7.35
C ALA A 278 -26.78 9.77 8.19
N LEU A 279 -25.46 9.81 8.41
CA LEU A 279 -24.75 8.86 9.27
C LEU A 279 -25.01 9.13 10.76
N LEU A 280 -25.16 10.38 11.15
CA LEU A 280 -25.31 10.83 12.54
C LEU A 280 -26.77 10.97 12.98
N THR A 281 -27.70 11.15 12.04
CA THR A 281 -29.12 11.34 12.33
C THR A 281 -29.91 10.03 12.17
N GLU A 282 -30.96 9.87 12.99
CA GLU A 282 -31.96 8.81 12.78
C GLU A 282 -32.72 9.06 11.47
N PRO A 283 -33.05 8.01 10.68
CA PRO A 283 -34.03 8.18 9.62
C PRO A 283 -35.36 8.63 10.22
N LYS A 284 -35.84 9.76 9.75
CA LYS A 284 -37.17 10.28 10.12
C LYS A 284 -38.25 9.36 9.57
#